data_c08c5e3af7befeb20b0533bced69591c
#
_entry.id   c08c5e3af7befeb20b0533bced69591c
#
_cell.length_a   1.000
_cell.length_b   1.000
_cell.length_c   1.000
_cell.angle_alpha   90.00
_cell.angle_beta   90.00
_cell.angle_gamma   90.00
#
_symmetry.space_group_name_H-M   'P 1'
#
loop_
_entity.id
_entity.type
_entity.pdbx_description
1 polymer ?
#
loop_
_entity_poly.entity_id
_entity_poly.type
_entity_poly.pdbx_seq_one_letter_code
_entity_poly.pdbx_strand_id
1 'polypeptide(L)'
;MVVGATPDEMVKLGFKKIGRDFPVFLHPKTQEEYALARIEKKMARGHDGFSFDFSSSVTLEQDLFRRDITINAMAMEDSQIIDPFNGQDDLKNKIIRHVSDHFKEDPLRVLRVARFASRFFDFQVHEDTIKIMREISNSGELQSLSGERVFMEMEKAMLTPDPSIFFEVLSKCGALEILFPELNALKGIPQTAKYHPEGDAWTHTLLVLKHACKLSISPEVRFAALLHDLGKAITPKEILPGHHGHEESGLSLIENFGKRFKFPNKILDNCLRVCKYHLLCHKVFELRAGTILDLLSGLDAFRNPENLDLFLICTKSDHLGKLNDSYPQAEYLNRCFDSLRNLDISEATKLKDPLKIKEKIRDLRIKAIKKVPREF
;
A
#
# COMPACT_ATOMS: atom_id res chain seq x y z
N MET A 1 -4.41 -24.55 -17.09
CA MET A 1 -5.88 -24.69 -16.98
C MET A 1 -6.29 -26.01 -17.59
N VAL A 2 -7.35 -26.65 -17.07
CA VAL A 2 -7.86 -27.95 -17.55
C VAL A 2 -9.31 -27.78 -18.01
N VAL A 3 -9.60 -28.20 -19.23
CA VAL A 3 -10.93 -28.17 -19.85
C VAL A 3 -11.40 -29.61 -20.03
N GLY A 4 -12.68 -29.86 -19.86
CA GLY A 4 -13.27 -31.19 -20.10
C GLY A 4 -13.06 -32.21 -19.00
N ALA A 5 -12.49 -31.83 -17.83
CA ALA A 5 -12.34 -32.72 -16.68
C ALA A 5 -13.18 -32.25 -15.47
N THR A 6 -13.52 -33.21 -14.62
CA THR A 6 -14.22 -32.95 -13.35
C THR A 6 -13.27 -33.00 -12.15
N PRO A 7 -13.64 -32.41 -10.99
CA PRO A 7 -12.84 -32.50 -9.76
C PRO A 7 -12.52 -33.95 -9.36
N ASP A 8 -13.46 -34.88 -9.53
CA ASP A 8 -13.28 -36.28 -9.15
C ASP A 8 -12.27 -37.00 -10.06
N GLU A 9 -12.24 -36.65 -11.35
CA GLU A 9 -11.27 -37.20 -12.29
C GLU A 9 -9.84 -36.68 -11.95
N MET A 10 -9.68 -35.39 -11.60
CA MET A 10 -8.40 -34.87 -11.17
C MET A 10 -7.85 -35.57 -9.92
N VAL A 11 -8.73 -35.84 -8.93
CA VAL A 11 -8.34 -36.58 -7.73
C VAL A 11 -7.96 -38.02 -8.06
N LYS A 12 -8.72 -38.72 -8.93
CA LYS A 12 -8.39 -40.08 -9.39
C LYS A 12 -7.06 -40.18 -10.11
N LEU A 13 -6.65 -39.11 -10.82
CA LEU A 13 -5.34 -38.99 -11.47
C LEU A 13 -4.21 -38.65 -10.50
N GLY A 14 -4.49 -38.52 -9.19
CA GLY A 14 -3.50 -38.30 -8.15
C GLY A 14 -3.20 -36.82 -7.90
N PHE A 15 -3.94 -35.88 -8.48
CA PHE A 15 -3.80 -34.46 -8.20
C PHE A 15 -4.33 -34.14 -6.80
N LYS A 16 -3.63 -33.31 -6.05
CA LYS A 16 -4.02 -32.86 -4.71
C LYS A 16 -4.86 -31.59 -4.79
N LYS A 17 -6.12 -31.65 -4.39
CA LYS A 17 -6.99 -30.48 -4.30
C LYS A 17 -6.46 -29.49 -3.23
N ILE A 18 -6.31 -28.21 -3.61
CA ILE A 18 -5.99 -27.08 -2.74
C ILE A 18 -7.07 -25.99 -2.91
N GLY A 19 -7.31 -25.22 -1.86
CA GLY A 19 -8.35 -24.19 -1.86
C GLY A 19 -9.73 -24.71 -1.43
N ARG A 20 -10.47 -23.86 -0.70
CA ARG A 20 -11.80 -24.19 -0.18
C ARG A 20 -12.89 -23.96 -1.23
N ASP A 21 -12.83 -22.83 -1.91
CA ASP A 21 -13.91 -22.33 -2.76
C ASP A 21 -13.67 -22.66 -4.24
N PHE A 22 -12.40 -22.82 -4.65
CA PHE A 22 -12.05 -23.12 -6.04
C PHE A 22 -11.25 -24.41 -6.14
N PRO A 23 -11.62 -25.33 -7.04
CA PRO A 23 -10.84 -26.52 -7.27
C PRO A 23 -9.58 -26.20 -8.07
N VAL A 24 -8.55 -25.76 -7.37
CA VAL A 24 -7.17 -25.74 -7.83
C VAL A 24 -6.51 -27.01 -7.34
N PHE A 25 -5.73 -27.63 -8.19
CA PHE A 25 -5.08 -28.90 -7.94
C PHE A 25 -3.56 -28.75 -8.12
N LEU A 26 -2.78 -29.42 -7.26
CA LEU A 26 -1.34 -29.55 -7.45
C LEU A 26 -1.03 -30.86 -8.18
N HIS A 27 -0.17 -30.75 -9.20
CA HIS A 27 0.33 -31.93 -9.89
C HIS A 27 1.18 -32.79 -8.94
N PRO A 28 0.98 -34.14 -8.90
CA PRO A 28 1.57 -34.97 -7.86
C PRO A 28 3.10 -34.98 -7.85
N LYS A 29 3.75 -34.73 -8.98
CA LYS A 29 5.22 -34.74 -9.12
C LYS A 29 5.82 -33.33 -9.22
N THR A 30 5.27 -32.45 -10.09
CA THR A 30 5.85 -31.14 -10.36
C THR A 30 5.38 -30.06 -9.40
N GLN A 31 4.30 -30.31 -8.65
CA GLN A 31 3.63 -29.33 -7.76
C GLN A 31 3.11 -28.08 -8.48
N GLU A 32 3.03 -28.14 -9.81
CA GLU A 32 2.38 -27.08 -10.60
C GLU A 32 0.89 -27.01 -10.35
N GLU A 33 0.35 -25.80 -10.40
CA GLU A 33 -1.06 -25.54 -10.18
C GLU A 33 -1.90 -25.78 -11.44
N TYR A 34 -2.96 -26.58 -11.28
CA TYR A 34 -3.95 -26.89 -12.30
C TYR A 34 -5.32 -26.41 -11.82
N ALA A 35 -5.96 -25.54 -12.57
CA ALA A 35 -7.33 -25.07 -12.29
C ALA A 35 -8.28 -25.59 -13.37
N LEU A 36 -9.45 -26.07 -12.97
CA LEU A 36 -10.52 -26.43 -13.92
C LEU A 36 -11.13 -25.19 -14.55
N ALA A 37 -11.45 -25.27 -15.83
CA ALA A 37 -12.32 -24.29 -16.48
C ALA A 37 -13.66 -24.23 -15.77
N ARG A 38 -14.21 -23.02 -15.58
CA ARG A 38 -15.45 -22.85 -14.83
C ARG A 38 -16.29 -21.68 -15.33
N ILE A 39 -17.58 -21.75 -15.05
CA ILE A 39 -18.49 -20.62 -15.15
C ILE A 39 -18.83 -20.18 -13.72
N GLU A 40 -18.81 -18.89 -13.48
CA GLU A 40 -19.22 -18.26 -12.22
C GLU A 40 -20.59 -17.62 -12.43
N LYS A 41 -21.53 -17.85 -11.50
CA LYS A 41 -22.87 -17.23 -11.51
C LYS A 41 -23.09 -16.54 -10.18
N LYS A 42 -23.35 -15.23 -10.23
CA LYS A 42 -23.70 -14.44 -9.05
C LYS A 42 -25.11 -14.79 -8.61
N MET A 43 -25.28 -15.33 -7.40
CA MET A 43 -26.56 -15.73 -6.80
C MET A 43 -27.03 -14.75 -5.73
N ALA A 44 -26.11 -13.99 -5.10
CA ALA A 44 -26.41 -13.01 -4.06
C ALA A 44 -25.34 -11.90 -4.02
N ARG A 45 -25.54 -10.86 -3.22
CA ARG A 45 -24.55 -9.83 -2.97
C ARG A 45 -23.38 -10.38 -2.13
N GLY A 46 -22.16 -9.90 -2.40
CA GLY A 46 -20.95 -10.26 -1.65
C GLY A 46 -20.22 -11.50 -2.19
N HIS A 47 -19.12 -11.87 -1.51
CA HIS A 47 -18.21 -12.94 -1.97
C HIS A 47 -18.82 -14.35 -1.90
N ASP A 48 -19.65 -14.62 -0.91
CA ASP A 48 -20.29 -15.94 -0.72
C ASP A 48 -21.50 -16.16 -1.64
N GLY A 49 -21.80 -15.17 -2.48
CA GLY A 49 -22.93 -15.18 -3.40
C GLY A 49 -22.67 -15.80 -4.78
N PHE A 50 -21.60 -16.57 -4.97
CA PHE A 50 -21.29 -17.21 -6.25
C PHE A 50 -21.58 -18.70 -6.22
N SER A 51 -22.20 -19.22 -7.27
CA SER A 51 -22.19 -20.64 -7.62
C SER A 51 -21.20 -20.88 -8.75
N PHE A 52 -20.52 -22.01 -8.70
CA PHE A 52 -19.49 -22.39 -9.66
C PHE A 52 -19.94 -23.66 -10.39
N ASP A 53 -19.88 -23.61 -11.72
CA ASP A 53 -20.07 -24.77 -12.57
C ASP A 53 -18.70 -25.22 -13.11
N PHE A 54 -18.31 -26.43 -12.74
CA PHE A 54 -17.08 -27.10 -13.17
C PHE A 54 -17.38 -28.33 -14.02
N SER A 55 -18.54 -28.35 -14.70
CA SER A 55 -18.87 -29.47 -15.57
C SER A 55 -17.88 -29.59 -16.72
N SER A 56 -17.72 -30.79 -17.24
CA SER A 56 -16.86 -31.08 -18.39
C SER A 56 -17.31 -30.37 -19.68
N SER A 57 -18.51 -29.79 -19.69
CA SER A 57 -19.06 -29.02 -20.80
C SER A 57 -18.56 -27.55 -20.84
N VAL A 58 -17.91 -27.07 -19.79
CA VAL A 58 -17.37 -25.70 -19.74
C VAL A 58 -16.21 -25.58 -20.70
N THR A 59 -16.33 -24.67 -21.67
CA THR A 59 -15.30 -24.41 -22.69
C THR A 59 -14.21 -23.47 -22.20
N LEU A 60 -13.07 -23.51 -22.88
CA LEU A 60 -11.98 -22.56 -22.66
C LEU A 60 -12.45 -21.11 -22.79
N GLU A 61 -13.19 -20.81 -23.87
CA GLU A 61 -13.68 -19.46 -24.15
C GLU A 61 -14.62 -18.94 -23.05
N GLN A 62 -15.51 -19.80 -22.49
CA GLN A 62 -16.37 -19.44 -21.38
C GLN A 62 -15.57 -19.10 -20.09
N ASP A 63 -14.48 -19.82 -19.83
CA ASP A 63 -13.61 -19.49 -18.69
C ASP A 63 -12.86 -18.16 -18.94
N LEU A 64 -12.38 -17.94 -20.15
CA LEU A 64 -11.70 -16.68 -20.50
C LEU A 64 -12.65 -15.47 -20.49
N PHE A 65 -13.91 -15.66 -20.92
CA PHE A 65 -14.94 -14.61 -21.00
C PHE A 65 -15.29 -13.98 -19.64
N ARG A 66 -15.23 -14.77 -18.55
CA ARG A 66 -15.52 -14.27 -17.20
C ARG A 66 -14.33 -13.57 -16.52
N ARG A 67 -13.16 -13.51 -17.14
CA ARG A 67 -11.96 -12.89 -16.56
C ARG A 67 -12.07 -11.37 -16.47
N ASP A 68 -11.14 -10.78 -15.70
CA ASP A 68 -11.16 -9.35 -15.40
C ASP A 68 -10.75 -8.47 -16.60
N ILE A 69 -9.61 -8.79 -17.22
CA ILE A 69 -9.04 -7.97 -18.33
C ILE A 69 -8.60 -8.85 -19.49
N THR A 70 -8.64 -8.29 -20.72
CA THR A 70 -8.33 -8.99 -21.97
C THR A 70 -6.94 -9.62 -21.97
N ILE A 71 -5.92 -8.90 -21.47
CA ILE A 71 -4.54 -9.42 -21.39
C ILE A 71 -4.38 -10.62 -20.43
N ASN A 72 -5.34 -10.86 -19.55
CA ASN A 72 -5.42 -12.05 -18.70
C ASN A 72 -6.39 -13.11 -19.24
N ALA A 73 -7.08 -12.81 -20.34
CA ALA A 73 -8.09 -13.67 -20.94
C ALA A 73 -7.56 -14.35 -22.22
N MET A 74 -6.29 -14.66 -22.22
CA MET A 74 -5.62 -15.46 -23.25
C MET A 74 -5.18 -16.80 -22.66
N ALA A 75 -5.03 -17.81 -23.52
CA ALA A 75 -4.46 -19.10 -23.19
C ALA A 75 -3.39 -19.49 -24.22
N MET A 76 -2.55 -20.46 -23.87
CA MET A 76 -1.58 -21.04 -24.79
C MET A 76 -1.80 -22.55 -24.82
N GLU A 77 -1.90 -23.12 -26.00
CA GLU A 77 -1.97 -24.55 -26.25
C GLU A 77 -0.99 -24.89 -27.39
N ASP A 78 -0.14 -25.87 -27.19
CA ASP A 78 0.86 -26.31 -28.18
C ASP A 78 1.63 -25.13 -28.85
N SER A 79 2.03 -24.14 -28.07
CA SER A 79 2.71 -22.91 -28.52
C SER A 79 1.87 -21.96 -29.37
N GLN A 80 0.58 -22.23 -29.52
CA GLN A 80 -0.37 -21.32 -30.17
C GLN A 80 -1.12 -20.50 -29.11
N ILE A 81 -1.24 -19.19 -29.34
CA ILE A 81 -1.99 -18.31 -28.46
C ILE A 81 -3.46 -18.33 -28.88
N ILE A 82 -4.33 -18.70 -27.95
CA ILE A 82 -5.79 -18.61 -28.07
C ILE A 82 -6.21 -17.29 -27.43
N ASP A 83 -6.68 -16.36 -28.24
CA ASP A 83 -7.00 -14.99 -27.84
C ASP A 83 -8.37 -14.55 -28.39
N PRO A 84 -9.47 -15.02 -27.80
CA PRO A 84 -10.80 -14.69 -28.30
C PRO A 84 -11.25 -13.24 -28.04
N PHE A 85 -10.51 -12.49 -27.21
CA PHE A 85 -10.89 -11.15 -26.75
C PHE A 85 -9.88 -10.06 -27.10
N ASN A 86 -8.99 -10.30 -28.07
CA ASN A 86 -7.97 -9.37 -28.56
C ASN A 86 -6.99 -8.87 -27.49
N GLY A 87 -6.64 -9.73 -26.53
CA GLY A 87 -5.69 -9.40 -25.44
C GLY A 87 -4.28 -9.09 -25.96
N GLN A 88 -3.84 -9.73 -27.06
CA GLN A 88 -2.56 -9.45 -27.72
C GLN A 88 -2.51 -8.02 -28.29
N ASP A 89 -3.61 -7.57 -28.92
CA ASP A 89 -3.71 -6.20 -29.44
C ASP A 89 -3.70 -5.18 -28.30
N ASP A 90 -4.46 -5.42 -27.24
CA ASP A 90 -4.45 -4.56 -26.06
C ASP A 90 -3.07 -4.54 -25.39
N LEU A 91 -2.38 -5.66 -25.31
CA LEU A 91 -1.00 -5.74 -24.80
C LEU A 91 -0.03 -4.91 -25.65
N LYS A 92 -0.11 -5.04 -26.99
CA LYS A 92 0.72 -4.29 -27.94
C LYS A 92 0.45 -2.78 -27.87
N ASN A 93 -0.82 -2.40 -27.73
CA ASN A 93 -1.25 -1.01 -27.65
C ASN A 93 -1.19 -0.42 -26.25
N LYS A 94 -0.72 -1.19 -25.24
CA LYS A 94 -0.62 -0.78 -23.85
C LYS A 94 -1.97 -0.34 -23.25
N ILE A 95 -3.00 -1.14 -23.47
CA ILE A 95 -4.37 -0.88 -23.01
C ILE A 95 -4.77 -1.91 -21.95
N ILE A 96 -5.38 -1.47 -20.86
CA ILE A 96 -6.06 -2.31 -19.89
C ILE A 96 -7.55 -2.20 -20.16
N ARG A 97 -8.14 -3.29 -20.69
CA ARG A 97 -9.56 -3.37 -21.07
C ARG A 97 -10.21 -4.53 -20.33
N HIS A 98 -11.43 -4.33 -19.82
CA HIS A 98 -12.25 -5.42 -19.30
C HIS A 98 -12.72 -6.35 -20.42
N VAL A 99 -12.95 -7.62 -20.09
CA VAL A 99 -13.33 -8.63 -21.11
C VAL A 99 -14.79 -8.48 -21.53
N SER A 100 -15.70 -8.34 -20.57
CA SER A 100 -17.15 -8.40 -20.79
C SER A 100 -17.92 -7.77 -19.63
N ASP A 101 -19.26 -7.73 -19.75
CA ASP A 101 -20.16 -7.27 -18.67
C ASP A 101 -20.12 -8.15 -17.41
N HIS A 102 -19.61 -9.37 -17.48
CA HIS A 102 -19.29 -10.19 -16.30
C HIS A 102 -18.32 -9.51 -15.33
N PHE A 103 -17.63 -8.48 -15.80
CA PHE A 103 -16.79 -7.63 -14.94
C PHE A 103 -17.54 -7.09 -13.73
N LYS A 104 -18.84 -6.82 -13.85
CA LYS A 104 -19.71 -6.29 -12.78
C LYS A 104 -20.01 -7.31 -11.67
N GLU A 105 -19.77 -8.59 -11.90
CA GLU A 105 -20.11 -9.64 -10.93
C GLU A 105 -19.25 -9.59 -9.66
N ASP A 106 -17.96 -9.25 -9.79
CA ASP A 106 -17.06 -9.10 -8.62
C ASP A 106 -16.54 -7.67 -8.52
N PRO A 107 -17.02 -6.88 -7.53
CA PRO A 107 -16.56 -5.50 -7.34
C PRO A 107 -15.06 -5.38 -7.03
N LEU A 108 -14.40 -6.46 -6.59
CA LEU A 108 -12.94 -6.48 -6.41
C LEU A 108 -12.16 -6.22 -7.70
N ARG A 109 -12.78 -6.50 -8.86
CA ARG A 109 -12.15 -6.27 -10.17
C ARG A 109 -11.80 -4.79 -10.39
N VAL A 110 -12.52 -3.86 -9.74
CA VAL A 110 -12.18 -2.42 -9.75
C VAL A 110 -10.79 -2.20 -9.16
N LEU A 111 -10.48 -2.80 -8.00
CA LEU A 111 -9.16 -2.70 -7.38
C LEU A 111 -8.11 -3.47 -8.19
N ARG A 112 -8.48 -4.62 -8.76
CA ARG A 112 -7.58 -5.42 -9.59
C ARG A 112 -7.14 -4.66 -10.85
N VAL A 113 -8.06 -3.98 -11.55
CA VAL A 113 -7.72 -3.10 -12.70
C VAL A 113 -6.78 -1.98 -12.27
N ALA A 114 -7.08 -1.29 -11.18
CA ALA A 114 -6.22 -0.24 -10.63
C ALA A 114 -4.81 -0.78 -10.30
N ARG A 115 -4.70 -1.99 -9.74
CA ARG A 115 -3.42 -2.66 -9.48
C ARG A 115 -2.70 -3.06 -10.75
N PHE A 116 -3.40 -3.55 -11.77
CA PHE A 116 -2.76 -3.84 -13.06
C PHE A 116 -2.24 -2.57 -13.72
N ALA A 117 -2.97 -1.46 -13.64
CA ALA A 117 -2.50 -0.17 -14.13
C ALA A 117 -1.23 0.29 -13.41
N SER A 118 -1.12 0.10 -12.10
CA SER A 118 0.10 0.42 -11.34
C SER A 118 1.27 -0.53 -11.62
N ARG A 119 1.01 -1.78 -12.03
CA ARG A 119 2.03 -2.74 -12.47
C ARG A 119 2.53 -2.43 -13.87
N PHE A 120 1.63 -2.11 -14.78
CA PHE A 120 1.89 -1.72 -16.15
C PHE A 120 1.79 -0.20 -16.26
N PHE A 121 2.68 0.52 -15.59
CA PHE A 121 2.61 1.96 -15.36
C PHE A 121 2.60 2.83 -16.63
N ASP A 122 2.93 2.26 -17.78
CA ASP A 122 2.88 2.87 -19.11
C ASP A 122 1.63 2.46 -19.94
N PHE A 123 0.71 1.68 -19.32
CA PHE A 123 -0.56 1.30 -19.92
C PHE A 123 -1.67 2.27 -19.54
N GLN A 124 -2.64 2.43 -20.42
CA GLN A 124 -3.84 3.23 -20.18
C GLN A 124 -5.05 2.33 -19.92
N VAL A 125 -5.83 2.66 -18.91
CA VAL A 125 -7.11 2.00 -18.70
C VAL A 125 -8.11 2.54 -19.74
N HIS A 126 -8.72 1.64 -20.51
CA HIS A 126 -9.68 2.01 -21.57
C HIS A 126 -10.90 2.73 -20.98
N GLU A 127 -11.43 3.72 -21.69
CA GLU A 127 -12.55 4.54 -21.24
C GLU A 127 -13.80 3.73 -20.87
N ASP A 128 -14.14 2.69 -21.65
CA ASP A 128 -15.27 1.81 -21.31
C ASP A 128 -15.01 1.02 -20.02
N THR A 129 -13.75 0.72 -19.72
CA THR A 129 -13.38 0.07 -18.44
C THR A 129 -13.52 1.05 -17.28
N ILE A 130 -13.10 2.31 -17.42
CA ILE A 130 -13.36 3.34 -16.42
C ILE A 130 -14.87 3.55 -16.22
N LYS A 131 -15.66 3.50 -17.29
CA LYS A 131 -17.12 3.64 -17.24
C LYS A 131 -17.77 2.51 -16.44
N ILE A 132 -17.46 1.25 -16.75
CA ILE A 132 -18.00 0.10 -16.02
C ILE A 132 -17.54 0.07 -14.55
N MET A 133 -16.29 0.47 -14.26
CA MET A 133 -15.80 0.65 -12.90
C MET A 133 -16.59 1.72 -12.14
N ARG A 134 -16.94 2.83 -12.79
CA ARG A 134 -17.77 3.90 -12.20
C ARG A 134 -19.20 3.43 -11.92
N GLU A 135 -19.78 2.61 -12.79
CA GLU A 135 -21.09 2.00 -12.57
C GLU A 135 -21.07 1.10 -11.29
N ILE A 136 -20.02 0.30 -11.11
CA ILE A 136 -19.82 -0.51 -9.90
C ILE A 136 -19.63 0.39 -8.67
N SER A 137 -18.86 1.47 -8.78
CA SER A 137 -18.67 2.41 -7.68
C SER A 137 -20.02 3.01 -7.22
N ASN A 138 -20.88 3.36 -8.17
CA ASN A 138 -22.19 3.98 -7.89
C ASN A 138 -23.26 2.96 -7.44
N SER A 139 -23.05 1.65 -7.63
CA SER A 139 -24.04 0.60 -7.32
C SER A 139 -24.13 0.26 -5.82
N GLY A 140 -23.17 0.68 -5.02
CA GLY A 140 -23.04 0.27 -3.62
C GLY A 140 -22.35 -1.08 -3.40
N GLU A 141 -21.88 -1.75 -4.44
CA GLU A 141 -21.24 -3.06 -4.34
C GLU A 141 -19.84 -2.99 -3.71
N LEU A 142 -19.12 -1.87 -3.84
CA LEU A 142 -17.78 -1.71 -3.25
C LEU A 142 -17.79 -1.80 -1.72
N GLN A 143 -18.88 -1.35 -1.06
CA GLN A 143 -19.03 -1.43 0.39
C GLN A 143 -19.18 -2.87 0.90
N SER A 144 -19.53 -3.82 0.03
CA SER A 144 -19.63 -5.25 0.39
C SER A 144 -18.28 -5.96 0.46
N LEU A 145 -17.20 -5.31 0.00
CA LEU A 145 -15.86 -5.89 0.05
C LEU A 145 -15.34 -5.96 1.48
N SER A 146 -14.84 -7.13 1.88
CA SER A 146 -14.18 -7.24 3.18
C SER A 146 -12.87 -6.44 3.21
N GLY A 147 -12.53 -5.92 4.39
CA GLY A 147 -11.31 -5.14 4.57
C GLY A 147 -10.05 -5.90 4.18
N GLU A 148 -10.02 -7.21 4.44
CA GLU A 148 -8.90 -8.09 4.08
C GLU A 148 -8.71 -8.18 2.56
N ARG A 149 -9.80 -8.31 1.78
CA ARG A 149 -9.71 -8.35 0.31
C ARG A 149 -9.19 -7.04 -0.26
N VAL A 150 -9.65 -5.91 0.29
CA VAL A 150 -9.18 -4.57 -0.09
C VAL A 150 -7.70 -4.42 0.27
N PHE A 151 -7.30 -4.81 1.48
CA PHE A 151 -5.90 -4.76 1.92
C PHE A 151 -4.98 -5.57 1.01
N MET A 152 -5.36 -6.79 0.66
CA MET A 152 -4.56 -7.65 -0.22
C MET A 152 -4.30 -7.02 -1.60
N GLU A 153 -5.27 -6.33 -2.18
CA GLU A 153 -5.06 -5.64 -3.46
C GLU A 153 -4.22 -4.36 -3.29
N MET A 154 -4.41 -3.61 -2.18
CA MET A 154 -3.52 -2.49 -1.84
C MET A 154 -2.08 -2.94 -1.62
N GLU A 155 -1.86 -4.01 -0.83
CA GLU A 155 -0.52 -4.54 -0.55
C GLU A 155 0.18 -4.96 -1.83
N LYS A 156 -0.52 -5.69 -2.72
CA LYS A 156 0.00 -6.05 -4.05
C LYS A 156 0.28 -4.81 -4.90
N ALA A 157 -0.54 -3.76 -4.81
CA ALA A 157 -0.29 -2.50 -5.49
C ALA A 157 0.97 -1.81 -4.95
N MET A 158 1.19 -1.84 -3.62
CA MET A 158 2.41 -1.31 -3.01
C MET A 158 3.70 -2.01 -3.49
N LEU A 159 3.62 -3.22 -4.04
CA LEU A 159 4.76 -3.94 -4.61
C LEU A 159 5.01 -3.61 -6.09
N THR A 160 4.16 -2.79 -6.72
CA THR A 160 4.31 -2.41 -8.14
C THR A 160 5.34 -1.29 -8.34
N PRO A 161 5.76 -1.02 -9.59
CA PRO A 161 6.68 0.09 -9.88
C PRO A 161 6.13 1.47 -9.51
N ASP A 162 4.84 1.73 -9.75
CA ASP A 162 4.19 3.01 -9.41
C ASP A 162 2.81 2.80 -8.76
N PRO A 163 2.74 2.58 -7.45
CA PRO A 163 1.48 2.40 -6.73
C PRO A 163 0.60 3.66 -6.68
N SER A 164 1.11 4.85 -7.02
CA SER A 164 0.27 6.05 -7.07
C SER A 164 -0.83 5.94 -8.12
N ILE A 165 -0.54 5.24 -9.24
CA ILE A 165 -1.50 4.98 -10.32
C ILE A 165 -2.72 4.18 -9.81
N PHE A 166 -2.52 3.28 -8.84
CA PHE A 166 -3.65 2.56 -8.22
C PHE A 166 -4.68 3.55 -7.65
N PHE A 167 -4.23 4.52 -6.88
CA PHE A 167 -5.11 5.53 -6.28
C PHE A 167 -5.65 6.53 -7.31
N GLU A 168 -4.86 6.89 -8.32
CA GLU A 168 -5.32 7.75 -9.42
C GLU A 168 -6.45 7.09 -10.23
N VAL A 169 -6.34 5.79 -10.56
CA VAL A 169 -7.37 5.04 -11.28
C VAL A 169 -8.65 4.93 -10.43
N LEU A 170 -8.52 4.61 -9.14
CA LEU A 170 -9.67 4.58 -8.22
C LEU A 170 -10.33 5.95 -8.09
N SER A 171 -9.55 7.03 -8.13
CA SER A 171 -10.08 8.39 -8.17
C SER A 171 -10.88 8.67 -9.43
N LYS A 172 -10.40 8.27 -10.60
CA LYS A 172 -11.06 8.49 -11.90
C LYS A 172 -12.43 7.79 -12.01
N CYS A 173 -12.57 6.62 -11.38
CA CYS A 173 -13.83 5.86 -11.39
C CYS A 173 -14.73 6.11 -10.18
N GLY A 174 -14.36 7.00 -9.23
CA GLY A 174 -15.15 7.29 -8.03
C GLY A 174 -14.96 6.30 -6.88
N ALA A 175 -14.20 5.22 -7.08
CA ALA A 175 -13.99 4.19 -6.05
C ALA A 175 -13.15 4.71 -4.86
N LEU A 176 -12.28 5.70 -5.09
CA LEU A 176 -11.44 6.29 -4.03
C LEU A 176 -12.29 6.90 -2.91
N GLU A 177 -13.33 7.65 -3.26
CA GLU A 177 -14.24 8.31 -2.31
C GLU A 177 -14.97 7.29 -1.43
N ILE A 178 -15.32 6.14 -2.00
CA ILE A 178 -16.10 5.10 -1.34
C ILE A 178 -15.23 4.24 -0.42
N LEU A 179 -14.07 3.80 -0.91
CA LEU A 179 -13.19 2.89 -0.19
C LEU A 179 -12.21 3.63 0.74
N PHE A 180 -11.72 4.78 0.31
CA PHE A 180 -10.66 5.53 0.98
C PHE A 180 -11.05 7.01 1.15
N PRO A 181 -12.19 7.32 1.83
CA PRO A 181 -12.67 8.69 1.97
C PRO A 181 -11.65 9.63 2.61
N GLU A 182 -10.79 9.12 3.51
CA GLU A 182 -9.75 9.91 4.16
C GLU A 182 -8.68 10.38 3.16
N LEU A 183 -8.28 9.50 2.23
CA LEU A 183 -7.36 9.86 1.14
C LEU A 183 -8.03 10.79 0.13
N ASN A 184 -9.30 10.54 -0.20
CA ASN A 184 -10.05 11.40 -1.11
C ASN A 184 -10.22 12.81 -0.55
N ALA A 185 -10.35 12.96 0.77
CA ALA A 185 -10.49 14.24 1.45
C ALA A 185 -9.22 15.12 1.40
N LEU A 186 -8.05 14.57 1.00
CA LEU A 186 -6.84 15.37 0.76
C LEU A 186 -6.90 16.20 -0.53
N LYS A 187 -7.81 15.87 -1.44
CA LYS A 187 -7.96 16.59 -2.71
C LYS A 187 -8.46 18.02 -2.48
N GLY A 188 -7.77 18.96 -3.13
CA GLY A 188 -8.10 20.37 -3.04
C GLY A 188 -7.77 21.02 -1.67
N ILE A 189 -7.14 20.28 -0.74
CA ILE A 189 -6.64 20.85 0.51
C ILE A 189 -5.39 21.68 0.22
N PRO A 190 -5.45 23.02 0.32
CA PRO A 190 -4.34 23.88 -0.03
C PRO A 190 -3.19 23.76 0.96
N GLN A 191 -1.97 23.85 0.46
CA GLN A 191 -0.75 23.86 1.27
C GLN A 191 0.03 25.16 1.05
N THR A 192 0.95 25.47 1.97
CA THR A 192 1.78 26.68 1.85
C THR A 192 2.72 26.54 0.65
N ALA A 193 2.49 27.33 -0.41
CA ALA A 193 3.20 27.26 -1.69
C ALA A 193 4.74 27.34 -1.56
N LYS A 194 5.25 28.02 -0.53
CA LYS A 194 6.68 28.08 -0.22
C LYS A 194 7.31 26.71 0.02
N TYR A 195 6.56 25.78 0.63
CA TYR A 195 7.04 24.46 1.02
C TYR A 195 6.48 23.35 0.16
N HIS A 196 5.37 23.62 -0.56
CA HIS A 196 4.62 22.66 -1.37
C HIS A 196 4.25 23.27 -2.74
N PRO A 197 5.24 23.50 -3.62
CA PRO A 197 5.00 24.07 -4.95
C PRO A 197 4.18 23.13 -5.85
N GLU A 198 4.09 21.85 -5.49
CA GLU A 198 3.33 20.81 -6.18
C GLU A 198 1.82 20.99 -6.11
N GLY A 199 1.31 21.78 -5.17
CA GLY A 199 -0.11 22.12 -5.05
C GLY A 199 -0.80 21.61 -3.80
N ASP A 200 -1.84 20.79 -3.96
CA ASP A 200 -2.67 20.30 -2.85
C ASP A 200 -2.07 19.09 -2.11
N ALA A 201 -2.66 18.76 -0.95
CA ALA A 201 -2.19 17.67 -0.11
C ALA A 201 -2.29 16.29 -0.80
N TRP A 202 -3.27 16.09 -1.71
CA TRP A 202 -3.39 14.86 -2.49
C TRP A 202 -2.20 14.67 -3.45
N THR A 203 -1.90 15.71 -4.23
CA THR A 203 -0.78 15.71 -5.17
C THR A 203 0.53 15.46 -4.44
N HIS A 204 0.75 16.14 -3.31
CA HIS A 204 1.89 15.91 -2.44
C HIS A 204 1.99 14.44 -1.98
N THR A 205 0.90 13.88 -1.44
CA THR A 205 0.87 12.49 -0.97
C THR A 205 1.28 11.49 -2.06
N LEU A 206 0.79 11.67 -3.29
CA LEU A 206 1.16 10.80 -4.40
C LEU A 206 2.64 10.97 -4.82
N LEU A 207 3.17 12.19 -4.79
CA LEU A 207 4.58 12.45 -5.05
C LEU A 207 5.48 11.80 -4.01
N VAL A 208 5.14 11.94 -2.72
CA VAL A 208 5.88 11.28 -1.63
C VAL A 208 5.89 9.77 -1.80
N LEU A 209 4.73 9.17 -2.15
CA LEU A 209 4.65 7.74 -2.46
C LEU A 209 5.56 7.35 -3.65
N LYS A 210 5.56 8.12 -4.74
CA LYS A 210 6.46 7.90 -5.89
C LYS A 210 7.94 7.97 -5.51
N HIS A 211 8.32 8.91 -4.65
CA HIS A 211 9.69 9.01 -4.16
C HIS A 211 10.06 7.86 -3.22
N ALA A 212 9.15 7.45 -2.33
CA ALA A 212 9.36 6.28 -1.48
C ALA A 212 9.60 5.00 -2.31
N CYS A 213 8.92 4.86 -3.46
CA CYS A 213 9.14 3.72 -4.36
C CYS A 213 10.53 3.70 -5.00
N LYS A 214 11.14 4.86 -5.24
CA LYS A 214 12.52 4.95 -5.74
C LYS A 214 13.56 4.58 -4.68
N LEU A 215 13.23 4.76 -3.41
CA LEU A 215 14.13 4.53 -2.29
C LEU A 215 13.95 3.16 -1.63
N SER A 216 12.77 2.55 -1.74
CA SER A 216 12.48 1.27 -1.08
C SER A 216 11.42 0.46 -1.82
N ILE A 217 11.61 -0.87 -1.81
CA ILE A 217 10.61 -1.84 -2.27
C ILE A 217 9.67 -2.31 -1.15
N SER A 218 9.94 -1.90 0.11
CA SER A 218 9.16 -2.34 1.27
C SER A 218 7.75 -1.76 1.26
N PRO A 219 6.70 -2.60 1.36
CA PRO A 219 5.33 -2.12 1.51
C PRO A 219 5.14 -1.25 2.76
N GLU A 220 5.83 -1.56 3.86
CA GLU A 220 5.75 -0.79 5.12
C GLU A 220 6.18 0.67 4.90
N VAL A 221 7.29 0.90 4.17
CA VAL A 221 7.74 2.25 3.80
C VAL A 221 6.70 2.96 2.97
N ARG A 222 6.15 2.28 1.95
CA ARG A 222 5.21 2.86 0.99
C ARG A 222 3.85 3.18 1.63
N PHE A 223 3.35 2.33 2.52
CA PHE A 223 2.15 2.63 3.31
C PHE A 223 2.38 3.80 4.28
N ALA A 224 3.52 3.84 4.96
CA ALA A 224 3.84 4.95 5.85
C ALA A 224 3.98 6.28 5.08
N ALA A 225 4.59 6.26 3.90
CA ALA A 225 4.69 7.42 3.02
C ALA A 225 3.31 7.88 2.51
N LEU A 226 2.41 6.94 2.17
CA LEU A 226 1.05 7.27 1.73
C LEU A 226 0.22 7.94 2.84
N LEU A 227 0.38 7.52 4.09
CA LEU A 227 -0.51 7.91 5.19
C LEU A 227 0.07 8.99 6.11
N HIS A 228 1.33 9.44 5.90
CA HIS A 228 2.02 10.34 6.84
C HIS A 228 1.29 11.65 7.09
N ASP A 229 0.62 12.18 6.09
CA ASP A 229 -0.06 13.48 6.09
C ASP A 229 -1.58 13.39 6.14
N LEU A 230 -2.13 12.22 6.49
CA LEU A 230 -3.58 11.98 6.45
C LEU A 230 -4.37 12.97 7.34
N GLY A 231 -3.75 13.49 8.39
CA GLY A 231 -4.35 14.49 9.27
C GLY A 231 -4.64 15.83 8.59
N LYS A 232 -3.98 16.15 7.47
CA LYS A 232 -4.28 17.36 6.68
C LYS A 232 -5.71 17.36 6.13
N ALA A 233 -6.31 16.18 5.92
CA ALA A 233 -7.69 16.03 5.45
C ALA A 233 -8.74 16.67 6.38
N ILE A 234 -8.45 16.78 7.67
CA ILE A 234 -9.37 17.33 8.69
C ILE A 234 -8.90 18.67 9.28
N THR A 235 -7.95 19.32 8.61
CA THR A 235 -7.51 20.66 9.03
C THR A 235 -8.67 21.66 8.96
N PRO A 236 -8.95 22.40 10.06
CA PRO A 236 -9.97 23.46 10.04
C PRO A 236 -9.68 24.50 8.97
N LYS A 237 -10.75 24.96 8.26
CA LYS A 237 -10.61 25.90 7.14
C LYS A 237 -9.97 27.24 7.53
N GLU A 238 -10.16 27.64 8.78
CA GLU A 238 -9.71 28.91 9.36
C GLU A 238 -8.18 29.00 9.49
N ILE A 239 -7.48 27.84 9.55
CA ILE A 239 -6.03 27.81 9.68
C ILE A 239 -5.31 27.47 8.37
N LEU A 240 -6.06 27.16 7.32
CA LEU A 240 -5.48 26.90 5.99
C LEU A 240 -4.79 28.16 5.43
N PRO A 241 -3.68 28.00 4.69
CA PRO A 241 -3.04 26.77 4.26
C PRO A 241 -2.04 26.15 5.27
N GLY A 242 -2.08 26.56 6.52
CA GLY A 242 -1.30 25.95 7.60
C GLY A 242 -1.96 24.68 8.12
N HIS A 243 -1.17 23.67 8.48
CA HIS A 243 -1.67 22.37 8.96
C HIS A 243 -1.11 22.06 10.35
N HIS A 244 -1.22 23.03 11.28
CA HIS A 244 -0.70 22.83 12.64
C HIS A 244 -1.44 21.70 13.36
N GLY A 245 -0.69 20.71 13.87
CA GLY A 245 -1.23 19.58 14.62
C GLY A 245 -1.76 18.43 13.77
N HIS A 246 -1.53 18.44 12.43
CA HIS A 246 -1.97 17.35 11.56
C HIS A 246 -1.26 16.02 11.91
N GLU A 247 -0.07 16.08 12.47
CA GLU A 247 0.68 14.93 12.96
C GLU A 247 -0.01 14.20 14.12
N GLU A 248 -0.73 14.92 14.96
CA GLU A 248 -1.52 14.32 16.05
C GLU A 248 -2.93 13.94 15.59
N SER A 249 -3.61 14.80 14.82
CA SER A 249 -4.95 14.54 14.31
C SER A 249 -5.00 13.37 13.30
N GLY A 250 -3.89 13.11 12.60
CA GLY A 250 -3.75 12.00 11.67
C GLY A 250 -3.73 10.62 12.34
N LEU A 251 -3.31 10.54 13.60
CA LEU A 251 -3.15 9.24 14.29
C LEU A 251 -4.47 8.45 14.36
N SER A 252 -5.55 9.10 14.77
CA SER A 252 -6.86 8.44 14.86
C SER A 252 -7.41 8.02 13.49
N LEU A 253 -7.14 8.80 12.44
CA LEU A 253 -7.52 8.44 11.08
C LEU A 253 -6.75 7.20 10.59
N ILE A 254 -5.44 7.12 10.84
CA ILE A 254 -4.60 5.98 10.49
C ILE A 254 -5.01 4.73 11.26
N GLU A 255 -5.29 4.84 12.58
CA GLU A 255 -5.78 3.72 13.38
C GLU A 255 -7.10 3.16 12.82
N ASN A 256 -8.05 4.03 12.51
CA ASN A 256 -9.35 3.63 11.95
C ASN A 256 -9.19 3.01 10.56
N PHE A 257 -8.33 3.58 9.71
CA PHE A 257 -7.97 3.04 8.40
C PHE A 257 -7.37 1.64 8.53
N GLY A 258 -6.37 1.47 9.42
CA GLY A 258 -5.73 0.19 9.66
C GLY A 258 -6.69 -0.86 10.23
N LYS A 259 -7.59 -0.50 11.15
CA LYS A 259 -8.63 -1.40 11.70
C LYS A 259 -9.62 -1.83 10.61
N ARG A 260 -10.07 -0.89 9.76
CA ARG A 260 -11.03 -1.16 8.66
C ARG A 260 -10.46 -2.16 7.66
N PHE A 261 -9.19 -2.02 7.29
CA PHE A 261 -8.54 -2.87 6.30
C PHE A 261 -7.70 -3.99 6.90
N LYS A 262 -7.74 -4.20 8.22
CA LYS A 262 -7.01 -5.28 8.92
C LYS A 262 -5.51 -5.25 8.67
N PHE A 263 -4.91 -4.07 8.79
CA PHE A 263 -3.47 -3.91 8.63
C PHE A 263 -2.71 -4.81 9.63
N PRO A 264 -1.63 -5.48 9.18
CA PRO A 264 -0.67 -6.06 10.11
C PRO A 264 -0.12 -5.00 11.09
N ASN A 265 0.04 -5.36 12.35
CA ASN A 265 0.49 -4.43 13.39
C ASN A 265 1.78 -3.69 13.00
N LYS A 266 2.74 -4.39 12.37
CA LYS A 266 4.00 -3.78 11.92
C LYS A 266 3.79 -2.63 10.94
N ILE A 267 2.88 -2.79 9.97
CA ILE A 267 2.54 -1.73 9.01
C ILE A 267 1.86 -0.57 9.75
N LEU A 268 0.86 -0.86 10.57
CA LEU A 268 0.12 0.17 11.31
C LEU A 268 1.02 0.99 12.22
N ASP A 269 1.86 0.33 13.02
CA ASP A 269 2.79 0.99 13.94
C ASP A 269 3.76 1.92 13.20
N ASN A 270 4.27 1.49 12.04
CA ASN A 270 5.17 2.30 11.23
C ASN A 270 4.46 3.52 10.63
N CYS A 271 3.21 3.37 10.14
CA CYS A 271 2.41 4.50 9.69
C CYS A 271 2.18 5.52 10.79
N LEU A 272 1.84 5.07 12.00
CA LEU A 272 1.63 5.94 13.17
C LEU A 272 2.91 6.67 13.58
N ARG A 273 4.06 5.98 13.61
CA ARG A 273 5.35 6.60 13.94
C ARG A 273 5.75 7.67 12.93
N VAL A 274 5.62 7.37 11.64
CA VAL A 274 5.97 8.34 10.59
C VAL A 274 5.04 9.55 10.66
N CYS A 275 3.72 9.35 10.75
CA CYS A 275 2.77 10.44 10.89
C CYS A 275 3.12 11.34 12.08
N LYS A 276 3.33 10.74 13.27
CA LYS A 276 3.59 11.47 14.51
C LYS A 276 4.87 12.29 14.51
N TYR A 277 5.93 11.76 13.88
CA TYR A 277 7.27 12.29 14.11
C TYR A 277 7.94 12.93 12.89
N HIS A 278 7.36 12.85 11.67
CA HIS A 278 8.02 13.35 10.46
C HIS A 278 8.41 14.82 10.55
N LEU A 279 7.58 15.70 11.12
CA LEU A 279 7.89 17.11 11.28
C LEU A 279 9.09 17.36 12.21
N LEU A 280 9.29 16.51 13.23
CA LEU A 280 10.45 16.63 14.10
C LEU A 280 11.75 16.32 13.34
N CYS A 281 11.72 15.38 12.40
CA CYS A 281 12.89 15.11 11.56
C CYS A 281 13.25 16.30 10.68
N HIS A 282 12.27 16.95 10.05
CA HIS A 282 12.51 18.14 9.23
C HIS A 282 13.15 19.28 10.02
N LYS A 283 12.84 19.40 11.30
CA LYS A 283 13.35 20.44 12.22
C LYS A 283 14.48 19.96 13.13
N VAL A 284 15.11 18.81 12.84
CA VAL A 284 16.02 18.13 13.77
C VAL A 284 17.18 19.01 14.23
N PHE A 285 17.68 19.93 13.38
CA PHE A 285 18.75 20.89 13.74
C PHE A 285 18.31 21.93 14.78
N GLU A 286 17.02 22.19 14.92
CA GLU A 286 16.46 23.11 15.89
C GLU A 286 16.13 22.43 17.22
N LEU A 287 16.10 21.10 17.25
CA LEU A 287 15.66 20.33 18.41
C LEU A 287 16.74 20.32 19.50
N ARG A 288 16.26 20.27 20.76
CA ARG A 288 17.11 19.98 21.91
C ARG A 288 17.49 18.50 21.91
N ALA A 289 18.67 18.16 22.43
CA ALA A 289 19.12 16.76 22.50
C ALA A 289 18.15 15.82 23.24
N GLY A 290 17.42 16.31 24.25
CA GLY A 290 16.37 15.54 24.91
C GLY A 290 15.21 15.20 23.98
N THR A 291 14.77 16.13 23.13
CA THR A 291 13.71 15.90 22.14
C THR A 291 14.17 14.92 21.05
N ILE A 292 15.44 14.97 20.62
CA ILE A 292 16.01 13.99 19.69
C ILE A 292 16.01 12.59 20.33
N LEU A 293 16.37 12.48 21.60
CA LEU A 293 16.32 11.21 22.32
C LEU A 293 14.89 10.67 22.44
N ASP A 294 13.92 11.55 22.71
CA ASP A 294 12.50 11.18 22.79
C ASP A 294 11.96 10.74 21.43
N LEU A 295 12.37 11.39 20.33
CA LEU A 295 12.07 10.98 18.96
C LEU A 295 12.61 9.56 18.69
N LEU A 296 13.90 9.30 18.93
CA LEU A 296 14.50 7.97 18.74
C LEU A 296 13.84 6.89 19.59
N SER A 297 13.42 7.24 20.80
CA SER A 297 12.69 6.33 21.69
C SER A 297 11.26 6.07 21.18
N GLY A 298 10.57 7.09 20.68
CA GLY A 298 9.23 6.99 20.11
C GLY A 298 9.19 6.17 18.81
N LEU A 299 10.27 6.20 18.02
CA LEU A 299 10.47 5.34 16.86
C LEU A 299 10.77 3.89 17.25
N ASP A 300 10.98 3.61 18.54
CA ASP A 300 11.44 2.31 19.03
C ASP A 300 12.80 1.86 18.44
N ALA A 301 13.65 2.83 18.07
CA ALA A 301 14.88 2.60 17.32
C ALA A 301 15.92 1.79 18.14
N PHE A 302 15.85 1.84 19.48
CA PHE A 302 16.78 1.10 20.33
C PHE A 302 16.54 -0.42 20.35
N ARG A 303 15.31 -0.86 20.16
CA ARG A 303 14.95 -2.28 20.06
C ARG A 303 14.90 -2.77 18.62
N ASN A 304 14.41 -1.92 17.73
CA ASN A 304 14.18 -2.21 16.33
C ASN A 304 14.80 -1.10 15.46
N PRO A 305 16.12 -1.14 15.21
CA PRO A 305 16.82 -0.10 14.43
C PRO A 305 16.25 0.13 13.03
N GLU A 306 15.67 -0.91 12.41
CA GLU A 306 15.01 -0.83 11.12
C GLU A 306 13.84 0.16 11.08
N ASN A 307 13.22 0.48 12.23
CA ASN A 307 12.19 1.50 12.31
C ASN A 307 12.74 2.91 12.03
N LEU A 308 13.99 3.17 12.45
CA LEU A 308 14.67 4.43 12.13
C LEU A 308 14.98 4.49 10.65
N ASP A 309 15.50 3.42 10.05
CA ASP A 309 15.81 3.36 8.62
C ASP A 309 14.54 3.64 7.78
N LEU A 310 13.44 2.96 8.10
CA LEU A 310 12.14 3.17 7.46
C LEU A 310 11.69 4.64 7.61
N PHE A 311 11.75 5.18 8.81
CA PHE A 311 11.35 6.56 9.12
C PHE A 311 12.16 7.56 8.31
N LEU A 312 13.50 7.39 8.21
CA LEU A 312 14.38 8.26 7.45
C LEU A 312 14.11 8.18 5.94
N ILE A 313 13.77 7.00 5.41
CA ILE A 313 13.36 6.87 4.01
C ILE A 313 12.06 7.63 3.76
N CYS A 314 11.07 7.53 4.65
CA CYS A 314 9.79 8.24 4.51
C CYS A 314 9.99 9.76 4.58
N THR A 315 10.73 10.27 5.56
CA THR A 315 10.98 11.72 5.72
C THR A 315 11.82 12.29 4.58
N LYS A 316 12.78 11.51 4.05
CA LYS A 316 13.52 11.87 2.85
C LYS A 316 12.60 11.92 1.63
N SER A 317 11.67 10.98 1.50
CA SER A 317 10.69 10.95 0.40
C SER A 317 9.78 12.17 0.41
N ASP A 318 9.33 12.58 1.59
CA ASP A 318 8.55 13.81 1.80
C ASP A 318 9.35 15.06 1.42
N HIS A 319 10.64 15.10 1.75
CA HIS A 319 11.50 16.22 1.39
C HIS A 319 11.78 16.33 -0.12
N LEU A 320 12.04 15.21 -0.79
CA LEU A 320 12.32 15.16 -2.24
C LEU A 320 11.16 15.65 -3.11
N GLY A 321 9.93 15.65 -2.57
CA GLY A 321 8.79 16.34 -3.17
C GLY A 321 8.99 17.86 -3.28
N LYS A 322 10.00 18.44 -2.60
CA LYS A 322 10.14 19.89 -2.35
C LYS A 322 11.33 20.59 -2.98
N LEU A 323 12.06 20.05 -3.95
CA LEU A 323 13.06 20.79 -4.74
C LEU A 323 14.58 20.53 -4.52
N ASN A 324 15.03 19.77 -3.51
CA ASN A 324 16.48 19.52 -3.31
C ASN A 324 16.77 18.04 -3.05
N ASP A 325 17.77 17.49 -3.74
CA ASP A 325 18.21 16.09 -3.58
C ASP A 325 18.94 15.81 -2.25
N SER A 326 19.35 16.84 -1.51
CA SER A 326 20.06 16.70 -0.25
C SER A 326 19.12 16.81 0.95
N TYR A 327 19.15 15.81 1.83
CA TYR A 327 18.39 15.79 3.09
C TYR A 327 19.31 15.48 4.28
N PRO A 328 20.12 16.48 4.71
CA PRO A 328 21.11 16.30 5.77
C PRO A 328 20.50 15.98 7.15
N GLN A 329 19.21 16.29 7.34
CA GLN A 329 18.48 15.96 8.56
C GLN A 329 18.49 14.44 8.87
N ALA A 330 18.33 13.61 7.83
CA ALA A 330 18.37 12.16 7.99
C ALA A 330 19.76 11.70 8.44
N GLU A 331 20.81 12.23 7.83
CA GLU A 331 22.19 11.89 8.20
C GLU A 331 22.52 12.34 9.62
N TYR A 332 22.10 13.54 10.01
CA TYR A 332 22.31 14.02 11.39
C TYR A 332 21.58 13.14 12.43
N LEU A 333 20.33 12.76 12.17
CA LEU A 333 19.58 11.91 13.08
C LEU A 333 20.21 10.52 13.21
N ASN A 334 20.73 9.97 12.10
CA ASN A 334 21.50 8.73 12.10
C ASN A 334 22.77 8.85 12.95
N ARG A 335 23.58 9.92 12.76
CA ARG A 335 24.78 10.14 13.59
C ARG A 335 24.44 10.29 15.07
N CYS A 336 23.31 10.94 15.40
CA CYS A 336 22.84 11.00 16.78
C CYS A 336 22.54 9.60 17.32
N PHE A 337 21.85 8.75 16.54
CA PHE A 337 21.57 7.37 16.95
C PHE A 337 22.84 6.53 17.12
N ASP A 338 23.77 6.60 16.17
CA ASP A 338 25.04 5.89 16.22
C ASP A 338 25.87 6.27 17.46
N SER A 339 25.86 7.55 17.87
CA SER A 339 26.51 7.99 19.09
C SER A 339 25.97 7.34 20.37
N LEU A 340 24.77 6.73 20.30
CA LEU A 340 24.09 6.07 21.42
C LEU A 340 24.26 4.56 21.41
N ARG A 341 24.56 3.93 20.26
CA ARG A 341 24.63 2.47 20.12
C ARG A 341 25.74 1.84 20.98
N ASN A 342 26.88 2.52 21.08
CA ASN A 342 28.04 2.04 21.82
C ASN A 342 28.32 2.84 23.08
N LEU A 343 27.27 3.51 23.62
CA LEU A 343 27.42 4.35 24.80
C LEU A 343 27.70 3.49 26.02
N ASP A 344 28.80 3.77 26.75
CA ASP A 344 29.08 3.15 28.02
C ASP A 344 28.07 3.64 29.09
N ILE A 345 27.27 2.70 29.57
CA ILE A 345 26.26 2.91 30.62
C ILE A 345 26.64 2.24 31.94
N SER A 346 27.89 1.76 32.09
CA SER A 346 28.36 1.01 33.24
C SER A 346 28.21 1.79 34.56
N GLU A 347 28.37 3.13 34.54
CA GLU A 347 28.12 3.97 35.70
C GLU A 347 26.66 3.95 36.17
N ALA A 348 25.72 3.85 35.24
CA ALA A 348 24.29 3.82 35.56
C ALA A 348 23.92 2.46 36.18
N THR A 349 24.51 1.37 35.68
CA THR A 349 24.19 0.01 36.18
C THR A 349 24.71 -0.26 37.57
N LYS A 350 25.61 0.57 38.12
CA LYS A 350 26.06 0.49 39.53
C LYS A 350 25.02 1.02 40.53
N LEU A 351 24.03 1.76 40.04
CA LEU A 351 22.93 2.27 40.88
C LEU A 351 21.94 1.14 41.20
N LYS A 352 21.39 1.14 42.42
CA LYS A 352 20.42 0.11 42.90
C LYS A 352 18.97 0.48 42.59
N ASP A 353 18.69 1.75 42.44
CA ASP A 353 17.35 2.29 42.22
C ASP A 353 17.02 2.32 40.72
N PRO A 354 15.97 1.60 40.23
CA PRO A 354 15.60 1.58 38.82
C PRO A 354 15.28 2.96 38.23
N LEU A 355 14.71 3.87 39.01
CA LEU A 355 14.39 5.22 38.55
C LEU A 355 15.68 6.03 38.31
N LYS A 356 16.61 5.98 39.28
CA LYS A 356 17.92 6.63 39.15
C LYS A 356 18.76 6.05 38.00
N ILE A 357 18.67 4.74 37.77
CA ILE A 357 19.31 4.10 36.59
C ILE A 357 18.76 4.70 35.30
N LYS A 358 17.44 4.78 35.16
CA LYS A 358 16.76 5.32 33.97
C LYS A 358 17.14 6.80 33.75
N GLU A 359 17.13 7.61 34.80
CA GLU A 359 17.53 9.03 34.74
C GLU A 359 19.00 9.16 34.32
N LYS A 360 19.92 8.41 34.93
CA LYS A 360 21.33 8.44 34.62
C LYS A 360 21.61 8.03 33.14
N ILE A 361 20.94 6.98 32.65
CA ILE A 361 21.05 6.55 31.26
C ILE A 361 20.55 7.67 30.32
N ARG A 362 19.40 8.30 30.67
CA ARG A 362 18.87 9.43 29.88
C ARG A 362 19.88 10.58 29.81
N ASP A 363 20.48 10.96 30.93
CA ASP A 363 21.48 12.04 30.99
C ASP A 363 22.74 11.72 30.17
N LEU A 364 23.22 10.47 30.25
CA LEU A 364 24.36 10.02 29.45
C LEU A 364 24.06 10.12 27.94
N ARG A 365 22.88 9.66 27.53
CA ARG A 365 22.41 9.72 26.15
C ARG A 365 22.29 11.17 25.64
N ILE A 366 21.69 12.06 26.45
CA ILE A 366 21.58 13.48 26.11
C ILE A 366 22.97 14.12 25.93
N LYS A 367 23.93 13.78 26.82
CA LYS A 367 25.31 14.28 26.73
C LYS A 367 26.01 13.77 25.45
N ALA A 368 25.76 12.53 25.04
CA ALA A 368 26.30 11.97 23.79
C ALA A 368 25.75 12.70 22.57
N ILE A 369 24.42 12.89 22.47
CA ILE A 369 23.80 13.63 21.37
C ILE A 369 24.32 15.06 21.27
N LYS A 370 24.54 15.76 22.40
CA LYS A 370 25.08 17.14 22.42
C LYS A 370 26.47 17.26 21.79
N LYS A 371 27.24 16.16 21.73
CA LYS A 371 28.57 16.15 21.13
C LYS A 371 28.56 15.92 19.61
N VAL A 372 27.42 15.52 19.04
CA VAL A 372 27.30 15.31 17.59
C VAL A 372 27.25 16.66 16.88
N PRO A 373 28.19 16.93 15.95
CA PRO A 373 28.20 18.20 15.22
C PRO A 373 26.95 18.37 14.37
N ARG A 374 26.42 19.59 14.30
CA ARG A 374 25.24 19.97 13.49
C ARG A 374 25.59 20.51 12.10
N GLU A 375 26.89 20.62 11.79
CA GLU A 375 27.38 21.10 10.52
C GLU A 375 27.47 19.99 9.48
N PHE A 376 27.13 20.33 8.21
CA PHE A 376 27.14 19.45 7.03
C PHE A 376 27.79 20.18 5.86
#